data_966c88ebb43aca60d48bf1cc884c5118
#
_entry.id   966c88ebb43aca60d48bf1cc884c5118
#
_cell.length_a   1.000
_cell.length_b   1.000
_cell.length_c   1.000
_cell.angle_alpha   90.00
_cell.angle_beta   90.00
_cell.angle_gamma   90.00
#
_symmetry.space_group_name_H-M   'P 1'
#
loop_
_entity.id
_entity.type
_entity.pdbx_description
1 polymer ?
#
loop_
_entity_poly.entity_id
_entity_poly.type
_entity_poly.pdbx_seq_one_letter_code
_entity_poly.pdbx_strand_id
1 'polypeptide(L)'
;RPILTAGGAQFITPLSVSALAHETCYTDLFSLTAKGEMGHLRLARETDLVVIAPASADLLAKMANGIADDLASTTPLATDRPVLIAPAMNTQMWQAAATRLNVARLEADGVQRIGPADGALAENESGPGRMAEPADILAAIEAHFSQPGPLAGRRALVTSGPTIEAIDPVRYIANRSSGKQGHA
;
A
#
# COMPACT_ATOMS: atom_id res chain seq x y z
N ARG A 1 0.23 -7.14 3.69
CA ARG A 1 1.05 -8.21 3.09
C ARG A 1 2.47 -7.70 2.91
N PRO A 2 3.46 -8.20 3.66
CA PRO A 2 4.83 -7.72 3.57
C PRO A 2 5.56 -8.28 2.35
N ILE A 3 6.33 -7.40 1.70
CA ILE A 3 7.31 -7.74 0.69
C ILE A 3 8.69 -7.38 1.25
N LEU A 4 9.63 -8.32 1.23
CA LEU A 4 10.98 -8.10 1.70
C LEU A 4 11.96 -8.24 0.55
N THR A 5 12.72 -7.17 0.30
CA THR A 5 13.77 -7.17 -0.74
C THR A 5 15.00 -7.99 -0.30
N ALA A 6 15.82 -8.39 -1.26
CA ALA A 6 17.10 -9.04 -0.96
C ALA A 6 18.00 -8.18 -0.05
N GLY A 7 17.98 -6.85 -0.24
CA GLY A 7 18.66 -5.92 0.67
C GLY A 7 18.07 -5.90 2.08
N GLY A 8 16.74 -5.86 2.19
CA GLY A 8 16.05 -5.90 3.48
C GLY A 8 16.31 -7.20 4.25
N ALA A 9 16.45 -8.33 3.55
CA ALA A 9 16.75 -9.63 4.14
C ALA A 9 18.13 -9.71 4.80
N GLN A 10 19.03 -8.75 4.56
CA GLN A 10 20.31 -8.65 5.28
C GLN A 10 20.15 -8.11 6.72
N PHE A 11 19.01 -7.46 7.02
CA PHE A 11 18.75 -6.85 8.33
C PHE A 11 17.68 -7.60 9.13
N ILE A 12 16.71 -8.19 8.47
CA ILE A 12 15.61 -8.92 9.12
C ILE A 12 15.26 -10.18 8.30
N THR A 13 14.90 -11.26 8.97
CA THR A 13 14.53 -12.50 8.26
C THR A 13 13.07 -12.46 7.76
N PRO A 14 12.75 -13.13 6.65
CA PRO A 14 11.36 -13.29 6.19
C PRO A 14 10.46 -13.91 7.25
N LEU A 15 11.00 -14.83 8.06
CA LEU A 15 10.27 -15.47 9.16
C LEU A 15 9.86 -14.44 10.23
N SER A 16 10.79 -13.56 10.63
CA SER A 16 10.49 -12.49 11.60
C SER A 16 9.43 -11.54 11.09
N VAL A 17 9.53 -11.14 9.81
CA VAL A 17 8.54 -10.26 9.19
C VAL A 17 7.17 -10.94 9.12
N SER A 18 7.11 -12.23 8.73
CA SER A 18 5.86 -13.00 8.69
C SER A 18 5.22 -13.11 10.07
N ALA A 19 6.03 -13.36 11.12
CA ALA A 19 5.53 -13.47 12.49
C ALA A 19 4.94 -12.15 13.00
N LEU A 20 5.60 -11.03 12.72
CA LEU A 20 5.13 -9.69 13.13
C LEU A 20 3.90 -9.24 12.35
N ALA A 21 3.84 -9.55 11.06
CA ALA A 21 2.72 -9.15 10.20
C ALA A 21 1.51 -10.10 10.30
N HIS A 22 1.66 -11.28 10.92
CA HIS A 22 0.69 -12.38 10.90
C HIS A 22 0.27 -12.80 9.48
N GLU A 23 1.17 -12.59 8.51
CA GLU A 23 0.97 -12.82 7.09
C GLU A 23 2.24 -13.35 6.45
N THR A 24 2.09 -14.05 5.32
CA THR A 24 3.25 -14.54 4.55
C THR A 24 4.09 -13.38 4.05
N CYS A 25 5.39 -13.40 4.31
CA CYS A 25 6.35 -12.46 3.74
C CYS A 25 6.79 -12.94 2.35
N TYR A 26 6.59 -12.09 1.35
CA TYR A 26 6.94 -12.37 -0.04
C TYR A 26 8.33 -11.83 -0.35
N THR A 27 9.17 -12.65 -0.97
CA THR A 27 10.59 -12.30 -1.24
C THR A 27 10.98 -12.40 -2.71
N ASP A 28 10.24 -13.17 -3.50
CA ASP A 28 10.60 -13.50 -4.87
C ASP A 28 9.42 -13.31 -5.82
N LEU A 29 9.70 -12.67 -6.95
CA LEU A 29 8.73 -12.43 -8.03
C LEU A 29 8.16 -13.74 -8.62
N PHE A 30 8.96 -14.79 -8.65
CA PHE A 30 8.62 -16.07 -9.28
C PHE A 30 8.11 -17.14 -8.32
N SER A 31 8.35 -17.03 -7.02
CA SER A 31 7.87 -18.01 -6.02
C SER A 31 6.34 -18.02 -5.87
N LEU A 32 5.66 -17.02 -6.38
CA LEU A 32 4.21 -16.85 -6.33
C LEU A 32 3.46 -17.68 -7.41
N THR A 33 4.18 -18.36 -8.29
CA THR A 33 3.62 -19.08 -9.44
C THR A 33 3.05 -20.48 -9.11
N ALA A 34 3.16 -20.95 -7.86
CA ALA A 34 2.73 -22.30 -7.47
C ALA A 34 1.21 -22.58 -7.62
N LYS A 35 0.38 -21.62 -8.01
CA LYS A 35 -1.07 -21.79 -8.25
C LYS A 35 -1.59 -21.13 -9.52
N GLY A 36 -0.74 -20.89 -10.52
CA GLY A 36 -1.20 -20.44 -11.85
C GLY A 36 -1.64 -18.96 -11.94
N GLU A 37 -1.59 -18.19 -10.88
CA GLU A 37 -1.84 -16.74 -10.90
C GLU A 37 -0.52 -15.99 -10.78
N MET A 38 -0.36 -14.92 -11.58
CA MET A 38 0.79 -14.01 -11.46
C MET A 38 0.71 -13.28 -10.13
N GLY A 39 1.44 -13.77 -9.11
CA GLY A 39 1.29 -13.35 -7.73
C GLY A 39 1.55 -11.87 -7.46
N HIS A 40 2.46 -11.23 -8.24
CA HIS A 40 2.69 -9.78 -8.18
C HIS A 40 1.45 -8.97 -8.61
N LEU A 41 0.70 -9.43 -9.63
CA LEU A 41 -0.55 -8.79 -10.06
C LEU A 41 -1.64 -8.92 -8.98
N ARG A 42 -1.69 -10.07 -8.30
CA ARG A 42 -2.62 -10.26 -7.19
C ARG A 42 -2.28 -9.37 -6.00
N LEU A 43 -1.01 -9.27 -5.62
CA LEU A 43 -0.57 -8.35 -4.58
C LEU A 43 -0.90 -6.91 -4.92
N ALA A 44 -0.65 -6.48 -6.17
CA ALA A 44 -0.95 -5.14 -6.63
C ALA A 44 -2.44 -4.81 -6.65
N ARG A 45 -3.32 -5.77 -6.99
CA ARG A 45 -4.77 -5.58 -7.12
C ARG A 45 -5.54 -5.70 -5.80
N GLU A 46 -5.08 -6.58 -4.90
CA GLU A 46 -5.74 -6.84 -3.61
C GLU A 46 -5.27 -5.90 -2.50
N THR A 47 -4.53 -4.85 -2.82
CA THR A 47 -4.08 -3.84 -1.86
C THR A 47 -4.88 -2.55 -2.01
N ASP A 48 -5.09 -1.82 -0.93
CA ASP A 48 -5.72 -0.50 -0.92
C ASP A 48 -4.69 0.63 -0.86
N LEU A 49 -3.48 0.35 -0.39
CA LEU A 49 -2.35 1.26 -0.31
C LEU A 49 -1.05 0.46 -0.37
N VAL A 50 -0.09 0.90 -1.16
CA VAL A 50 1.29 0.39 -1.15
C VAL A 50 2.16 1.31 -0.31
N VAL A 51 2.79 0.77 0.74
CA VAL A 51 3.71 1.52 1.61
C VAL A 51 5.12 0.99 1.43
N ILE A 52 6.07 1.86 1.13
CA ILE A 52 7.48 1.52 0.95
C ILE A 52 8.30 2.22 2.03
N ALA A 53 8.72 1.44 3.03
CA ALA A 53 9.48 1.92 4.18
C ALA A 53 10.54 0.88 4.61
N PRO A 54 11.82 1.19 4.48
CA PRO A 54 12.39 2.38 3.86
C PRO A 54 12.34 2.34 2.33
N ALA A 55 12.22 3.51 1.69
CA ALA A 55 12.42 3.67 0.25
C ALA A 55 13.86 4.10 -0.02
N SER A 56 14.70 3.17 -0.49
CA SER A 56 16.10 3.44 -0.83
C SER A 56 16.23 4.25 -2.13
N ALA A 57 17.38 4.90 -2.34
CA ALA A 57 17.65 5.61 -3.59
C ALA A 57 17.55 4.70 -4.83
N ASP A 58 17.98 3.43 -4.71
CA ASP A 58 17.86 2.43 -5.78
C ASP A 58 16.38 2.18 -6.12
N LEU A 59 15.55 1.90 -5.12
CA LEU A 59 14.13 1.62 -5.37
C LEU A 59 13.39 2.83 -5.92
N LEU A 60 13.69 4.05 -5.42
CA LEU A 60 13.14 5.30 -5.98
C LEU A 60 13.55 5.49 -7.45
N ALA A 61 14.80 5.20 -7.79
CA ALA A 61 15.27 5.28 -9.15
C ALA A 61 14.56 4.25 -10.07
N LYS A 62 14.40 3.02 -9.61
CA LYS A 62 13.66 1.97 -10.32
C LYS A 62 12.22 2.38 -10.58
N MET A 63 11.52 2.82 -9.56
CA MET A 63 10.12 3.28 -9.67
C MET A 63 10.01 4.45 -10.67
N ALA A 64 10.85 5.48 -10.53
CA ALA A 64 10.81 6.66 -11.39
C ALA A 64 11.10 6.36 -12.87
N ASN A 65 11.81 5.27 -13.16
CA ASN A 65 12.20 4.88 -14.52
C ASN A 65 11.48 3.63 -15.03
N GLY A 66 10.49 3.11 -14.29
CA GLY A 66 9.70 1.95 -14.70
C GLY A 66 10.49 0.65 -14.75
N ILE A 67 11.52 0.50 -13.92
CA ILE A 67 12.31 -0.72 -13.81
C ILE A 67 11.65 -1.67 -12.84
N ALA A 68 11.29 -2.87 -13.30
CA ALA A 68 10.56 -3.89 -12.55
C ALA A 68 11.34 -5.22 -12.59
N ASP A 69 12.49 -5.24 -11.92
CA ASP A 69 13.43 -6.37 -11.93
C ASP A 69 13.30 -7.26 -10.67
N ASP A 70 12.53 -6.82 -9.68
CA ASP A 70 12.19 -7.58 -8.48
C ASP A 70 10.72 -7.38 -8.06
N LEU A 71 10.28 -8.09 -7.02
CA LEU A 71 8.89 -8.00 -6.55
C LEU A 71 8.55 -6.61 -5.99
N ALA A 72 9.50 -5.96 -5.32
CA ALA A 72 9.28 -4.66 -4.69
C ALA A 72 9.18 -3.53 -5.71
N SER A 73 9.93 -3.60 -6.81
CA SER A 73 9.84 -2.64 -7.93
C SER A 73 8.66 -2.93 -8.87
N THR A 74 8.30 -4.22 -9.02
CA THR A 74 7.17 -4.62 -9.89
C THR A 74 5.82 -4.26 -9.28
N THR A 75 5.64 -4.43 -7.97
CA THR A 75 4.35 -4.20 -7.30
C THR A 75 3.83 -2.76 -7.45
N PRO A 76 4.60 -1.69 -7.16
CA PRO A 76 4.14 -0.33 -7.34
C PRO A 76 3.94 0.06 -8.81
N LEU A 77 4.61 -0.58 -9.75
CA LEU A 77 4.40 -0.35 -11.19
C LEU A 77 3.12 -1.03 -11.69
N ALA A 78 2.70 -2.13 -11.05
CA ALA A 78 1.55 -2.94 -11.46
C ALA A 78 0.24 -2.54 -10.76
N THR A 79 0.25 -1.56 -9.86
CA THR A 79 -0.94 -1.14 -9.11
C THR A 79 -1.53 0.17 -9.63
N ASP A 80 -2.85 0.30 -9.53
CA ASP A 80 -3.61 1.55 -9.69
C ASP A 80 -3.90 2.21 -8.33
N ARG A 81 -3.39 1.62 -7.24
CA ARG A 81 -3.63 2.10 -5.87
C ARG A 81 -2.61 3.16 -5.47
N PRO A 82 -2.96 4.01 -4.50
CA PRO A 82 -2.03 4.99 -3.97
C PRO A 82 -0.75 4.34 -3.45
N VAL A 83 0.36 5.05 -3.62
CA VAL A 83 1.68 4.63 -3.14
C VAL A 83 2.22 5.68 -2.18
N LEU A 84 2.63 5.25 -0.98
CA LEU A 84 3.28 6.07 0.05
C LEU A 84 4.73 5.61 0.20
N ILE A 85 5.68 6.52 0.08
CA ILE A 85 7.10 6.24 0.26
C ILE A 85 7.65 6.96 1.50
N ALA A 86 8.49 6.27 2.26
CA ALA A 86 9.30 6.82 3.34
C ALA A 86 10.79 6.71 2.99
N PRO A 87 11.39 7.73 2.35
CA PRO A 87 12.78 7.68 1.93
C PRO A 87 13.75 7.54 3.10
N ALA A 88 14.81 6.73 2.90
CA ALA A 88 15.92 6.62 3.84
C ALA A 88 17.22 6.35 3.09
N MET A 89 18.20 7.22 3.28
CA MET A 89 19.53 7.14 2.67
C MET A 89 20.49 8.14 3.32
N ASN A 90 21.77 8.04 3.00
CA ASN A 90 22.76 9.05 3.37
C ASN A 90 22.39 10.43 2.81
N THR A 91 22.77 11.51 3.54
CA THR A 91 22.47 12.90 3.17
C THR A 91 22.94 13.26 1.76
N GLN A 92 24.14 12.84 1.37
CA GLN A 92 24.66 13.12 0.03
C GLN A 92 23.83 12.43 -1.06
N MET A 93 23.41 11.19 -0.81
CA MET A 93 22.52 10.47 -1.72
C MET A 93 21.15 11.17 -1.83
N TRP A 94 20.60 11.66 -0.72
CA TRP A 94 19.35 12.42 -0.74
C TRP A 94 19.46 13.72 -1.50
N GLN A 95 20.58 14.45 -1.35
CA GLN A 95 20.84 15.72 -2.01
C GLN A 95 21.29 15.57 -3.47
N ALA A 96 21.68 14.37 -3.90
CA ALA A 96 22.11 14.10 -5.27
C ALA A 96 21.03 14.53 -6.29
N ALA A 97 21.45 15.17 -7.37
CA ALA A 97 20.54 15.66 -8.42
C ALA A 97 19.66 14.53 -8.98
N ALA A 98 20.22 13.34 -9.17
CA ALA A 98 19.51 12.17 -9.67
C ALA A 98 18.37 11.75 -8.71
N THR A 99 18.64 11.70 -7.40
CA THR A 99 17.63 11.34 -6.39
C THR A 99 16.51 12.38 -6.36
N ARG A 100 16.87 13.67 -6.36
CA ARG A 100 15.89 14.77 -6.35
C ARG A 100 14.99 14.75 -7.59
N LEU A 101 15.55 14.47 -8.77
CA LEU A 101 14.77 14.34 -10.00
C LEU A 101 13.83 13.13 -9.96
N ASN A 102 14.30 11.99 -9.46
CA ASN A 102 13.49 10.80 -9.32
C ASN A 102 12.31 11.03 -8.34
N VAL A 103 12.58 11.64 -7.19
CA VAL A 103 11.54 11.97 -6.20
C VAL A 103 10.54 12.95 -6.79
N ALA A 104 10.98 14.03 -7.42
CA ALA A 104 10.09 15.01 -8.04
C ALA A 104 9.19 14.39 -9.12
N ARG A 105 9.72 13.45 -9.90
CA ARG A 105 8.95 12.70 -10.89
C ARG A 105 7.90 11.83 -10.23
N LEU A 106 8.27 11.06 -9.20
CA LEU A 106 7.33 10.21 -8.48
C LEU A 106 6.20 11.02 -7.82
N GLU A 107 6.53 12.18 -7.22
CA GLU A 107 5.52 13.09 -6.66
C GLU A 107 4.59 13.66 -7.74
N ALA A 108 5.11 13.99 -8.91
CA ALA A 108 4.30 14.43 -10.06
C ALA A 108 3.39 13.32 -10.59
N ASP A 109 3.81 12.06 -10.49
CA ASP A 109 3.04 10.87 -10.85
C ASP A 109 2.03 10.47 -9.74
N GLY A 110 1.94 11.23 -8.63
CA GLY A 110 0.96 11.04 -7.56
C GLY A 110 1.43 10.17 -6.39
N VAL A 111 2.71 9.79 -6.34
CA VAL A 111 3.28 9.08 -5.20
C VAL A 111 3.35 10.03 -4.00
N GLN A 112 2.79 9.62 -2.88
CA GLN A 112 2.85 10.36 -1.63
C GLN A 112 4.18 10.10 -0.92
N ARG A 113 4.77 11.14 -0.32
CA ARG A 113 6.02 11.01 0.40
C ARG A 113 5.89 11.51 1.84
N ILE A 114 6.49 10.75 2.77
CA ILE A 114 6.68 11.16 4.15
C ILE A 114 8.17 11.18 4.49
N GLY A 115 8.65 12.29 4.98
CA GLY A 115 10.08 12.49 5.23
C GLY A 115 10.89 12.75 3.93
N PRO A 116 12.21 12.49 3.93
CA PRO A 116 12.98 12.03 5.09
C PRO A 116 13.05 13.09 6.18
N ALA A 117 13.29 12.66 7.41
CA ALA A 117 13.55 13.52 8.55
C ALA A 117 15.02 13.97 8.57
N ASP A 118 15.25 15.09 9.26
CA ASP A 118 16.60 15.50 9.64
C ASP A 118 17.03 14.78 10.94
N GLY A 119 18.28 14.45 11.04
CA GLY A 119 18.81 13.83 12.26
C GLY A 119 20.13 13.10 12.09
N ALA A 120 20.51 12.38 13.13
CA ALA A 120 21.69 11.54 13.10
C ALA A 120 21.50 10.37 12.12
N LEU A 121 22.50 10.14 11.31
CA LEU A 121 22.62 9.06 10.34
C LEU A 121 23.75 8.10 10.74
N ALA A 122 23.97 7.06 9.95
CA ALA A 122 25.14 6.21 10.11
C ALA A 122 26.43 7.05 9.98
N GLU A 123 27.55 6.53 10.52
CA GLU A 123 28.89 7.13 10.42
C GLU A 123 29.02 8.55 11.06
N ASN A 124 28.21 8.85 12.10
CA ASN A 124 28.21 10.14 12.78
C ASN A 124 27.87 11.35 11.88
N GLU A 125 27.23 11.13 10.73
CA GLU A 125 26.68 12.20 9.91
C GLU A 125 25.35 12.70 10.50
N SER A 126 25.00 13.95 10.20
CA SER A 126 23.71 14.54 10.56
C SER A 126 23.19 15.34 9.39
N GLY A 127 21.90 15.23 9.12
CA GLY A 127 21.24 15.97 8.03
C GLY A 127 19.98 15.25 7.54
N PRO A 128 19.41 15.73 6.42
CA PRO A 128 18.26 15.10 5.81
C PRO A 128 18.64 13.74 5.20
N GLY A 129 17.83 12.72 5.43
CA GLY A 129 18.03 11.37 4.89
C GLY A 129 17.58 10.27 5.85
N ARG A 130 17.29 10.59 7.10
CA ARG A 130 16.74 9.65 8.07
C ARG A 130 15.29 9.32 7.71
N MET A 131 14.92 8.05 7.76
CA MET A 131 13.53 7.63 7.58
C MET A 131 12.61 8.36 8.58
N ALA A 132 11.43 8.75 8.15
CA ALA A 132 10.39 9.25 9.06
C ALA A 132 10.13 8.23 10.19
N GLU A 133 9.75 8.72 11.36
CA GLU A 133 9.46 7.84 12.49
C GLU A 133 8.28 6.91 12.17
N PRO A 134 8.29 5.68 12.69
CA PRO A 134 7.18 4.74 12.46
C PRO A 134 5.81 5.31 12.85
N ALA A 135 5.73 6.13 13.88
CA ALA A 135 4.51 6.78 14.31
C ALA A 135 3.98 7.78 13.26
N ASP A 136 4.86 8.52 12.60
CA ASP A 136 4.48 9.47 11.55
C ASP A 136 4.02 8.74 10.29
N ILE A 137 4.69 7.62 9.95
CA ILE A 137 4.27 6.77 8.83
C ILE A 137 2.89 6.19 9.09
N LEU A 138 2.64 5.69 10.31
CA LEU A 138 1.33 5.17 10.71
C LEU A 138 0.26 6.26 10.63
N ALA A 139 0.53 7.46 11.15
CA ALA A 139 -0.39 8.59 11.08
C ALA A 139 -0.74 8.97 9.63
N ALA A 140 0.24 8.91 8.71
CA ALA A 140 0.01 9.17 7.28
C ALA A 140 -0.89 8.08 6.65
N ILE A 141 -0.70 6.82 7.03
CA ILE A 141 -1.56 5.70 6.59
C ILE A 141 -2.99 5.90 7.12
N GLU A 142 -3.15 6.19 8.39
CA GLU A 142 -4.46 6.44 9.01
C GLU A 142 -5.17 7.64 8.38
N ALA A 143 -4.46 8.72 8.13
CA ALA A 143 -5.00 9.91 7.45
C ALA A 143 -5.48 9.58 6.03
N HIS A 144 -4.76 8.70 5.30
CA HIS A 144 -5.17 8.24 3.98
C HIS A 144 -6.54 7.55 4.02
N PHE A 145 -6.75 6.65 4.97
CA PHE A 145 -8.03 5.92 5.12
C PHE A 145 -9.12 6.71 5.85
N SER A 146 -8.77 7.76 6.56
CA SER A 146 -9.72 8.62 7.27
C SER A 146 -10.31 9.73 6.39
N GLN A 147 -9.92 9.82 5.13
CA GLN A 147 -10.51 10.82 4.22
C GLN A 147 -12.01 10.58 4.07
N PRO A 148 -12.84 11.64 4.24
CA PRO A 148 -14.26 11.50 4.11
C PRO A 148 -14.63 11.01 2.71
N GLY A 149 -15.28 9.85 2.64
CA GLY A 149 -15.75 9.31 1.37
C GLY A 149 -16.79 10.21 0.70
N PRO A 150 -17.17 9.94 -0.56
CA PRO A 150 -18.08 10.76 -1.35
C PRO A 150 -19.49 10.89 -0.72
N LEU A 151 -19.80 10.04 0.26
CA LEU A 151 -21.06 10.07 1.01
C LEU A 151 -20.93 10.73 2.39
N ALA A 152 -19.76 11.31 2.73
CA ALA A 152 -19.57 11.96 4.02
C ALA A 152 -20.60 13.09 4.23
N GLY A 153 -21.22 13.11 5.42
CA GLY A 153 -22.27 14.05 5.75
C GLY A 153 -23.63 13.79 5.08
N ARG A 154 -23.75 12.75 4.25
CA ARG A 154 -25.03 12.33 3.65
C ARG A 154 -25.73 11.33 4.58
N ARG A 155 -27.06 11.42 4.61
CA ARG A 155 -27.90 10.38 5.22
C ARG A 155 -28.30 9.41 4.12
N ALA A 156 -28.01 8.13 4.30
CA ALA A 156 -28.44 7.08 3.38
C ALA A 156 -29.49 6.22 4.08
N LEU A 157 -30.59 5.95 3.38
CA LEU A 157 -31.59 4.99 3.78
C LEU A 157 -31.51 3.81 2.80
N VAL A 158 -31.19 2.64 3.32
CA VAL A 158 -31.12 1.42 2.52
C VAL A 158 -32.28 0.51 2.93
N THR A 159 -33.20 0.24 2.01
CA THR A 159 -34.25 -0.76 2.21
C THR A 159 -33.73 -2.12 1.79
N SER A 160 -33.91 -3.11 2.64
CA SER A 160 -33.38 -4.45 2.45
C SER A 160 -34.34 -5.49 2.99
N GLY A 161 -34.40 -6.64 2.33
CA GLY A 161 -35.23 -7.75 2.74
C GLY A 161 -36.28 -8.15 1.70
N PRO A 162 -37.13 -9.13 2.01
CA PRO A 162 -38.20 -9.56 1.11
C PRO A 162 -39.31 -8.52 1.03
N THR A 163 -39.92 -8.42 -0.14
CA THR A 163 -41.16 -7.67 -0.35
C THR A 163 -42.33 -8.65 -0.36
N ILE A 164 -43.46 -8.18 0.18
CA ILE A 164 -44.71 -8.95 0.23
C ILE A 164 -45.81 -8.12 -0.45
N GLU A 165 -46.50 -8.71 -1.38
CA GLU A 165 -47.65 -8.13 -2.05
C GLU A 165 -48.90 -8.99 -1.79
N ALA A 166 -49.89 -8.43 -1.10
CA ALA A 166 -51.09 -9.16 -0.74
C ALA A 166 -51.99 -9.37 -1.95
N ILE A 167 -52.45 -10.58 -2.22
CA ILE A 167 -53.45 -10.93 -3.24
C ILE A 167 -54.86 -10.84 -2.61
N ASP A 168 -55.01 -11.40 -1.41
CA ASP A 168 -56.24 -11.40 -0.63
C ASP A 168 -55.90 -11.50 0.87
N PRO A 169 -56.85 -11.53 1.82
CA PRO A 169 -56.55 -11.61 3.22
C PRO A 169 -55.70 -12.83 3.69
N VAL A 170 -55.55 -13.84 2.83
CA VAL A 170 -54.90 -15.09 3.16
C VAL A 170 -53.66 -15.35 2.30
N ARG A 171 -53.65 -14.89 1.04
CA ARG A 171 -52.58 -15.20 0.07
C ARG A 171 -51.77 -13.97 -0.29
N TYR A 172 -50.48 -14.15 -0.51
CA TYR A 172 -49.56 -13.09 -0.92
C TYR A 172 -48.48 -13.62 -1.85
N ILE A 173 -47.89 -12.73 -2.62
CA ILE A 173 -46.68 -12.96 -3.41
C ILE A 173 -45.52 -12.36 -2.63
N ALA A 174 -44.42 -13.11 -2.50
CA ALA A 174 -43.20 -12.64 -1.88
C ALA A 174 -41.96 -13.12 -2.63
N ASN A 175 -40.88 -12.34 -2.56
CA ASN A 175 -39.57 -12.77 -3.03
C ASN A 175 -38.74 -13.39 -1.89
N ARG A 176 -37.75 -14.23 -2.24
CA ARG A 176 -36.78 -14.82 -1.28
C ARG A 176 -35.52 -13.98 -1.14
N SER A 177 -35.67 -12.71 -0.79
CA SER A 177 -34.50 -11.87 -0.54
C SER A 177 -33.88 -12.17 0.83
N SER A 178 -32.57 -12.44 0.86
CA SER A 178 -31.82 -12.63 2.11
C SER A 178 -31.39 -11.33 2.77
N GLY A 179 -31.58 -10.18 2.12
CA GLY A 179 -31.11 -8.89 2.60
C GLY A 179 -29.59 -8.66 2.46
N LYS A 180 -28.82 -9.62 1.97
CA LYS A 180 -27.34 -9.52 1.92
C LYS A 180 -26.84 -8.30 1.16
N GLN A 181 -27.49 -7.91 0.06
CA GLN A 181 -27.09 -6.73 -0.70
C GLN A 181 -27.32 -5.41 0.03
N GLY A 182 -28.29 -5.36 0.94
CA GLY A 182 -28.55 -4.15 1.72
C GLY A 182 -27.69 -4.02 2.96
N HIS A 183 -26.96 -5.09 3.34
CA HIS A 183 -26.01 -5.11 4.45
C HIS A 183 -24.55 -4.99 3.99
N ALA A 184 -24.27 -5.09 2.69
CA ALA A 184 -22.96 -4.89 2.10
C ALA A 184 -22.69 -3.42 1.85
#